data_7d44fd3ef37416a8cd262dd794a2470f
#
_entry.id   7d44fd3ef37416a8cd262dd794a2470f
#
_cell.length_a   1.000
_cell.length_b   1.000
_cell.length_c   1.000
_cell.angle_alpha   90.00
_cell.angle_beta   90.00
_cell.angle_gamma   90.00
#
_symmetry.space_group_name_H-M   'P 1'
#
loop_
_entity.id
_entity.type
_entity.pdbx_description
1 polymer ?
#
loop_
_entity_poly.entity_id
_entity_poly.type
_entity_poly.pdbx_seq_one_letter_code
_entity_poly.pdbx_strand_id
1 'polypeptide(L)'
;MQIFEERASCATVQYCKPWHGGIWIGLPSTASYDGLRFMGHSVADAVVMWASNEQPFDLLVPAAVGLYGVVLDLRDLQQHLSWREGVPSDSVWTADALTAARLHSLGTAQRQRMAGLVREVLRNLEENPHVLQHSASYHAMHHAILGVVCDLLIPQAARHPAADEPSHRRRRALVRRARQLILERPQDFLHLSQLCAALHVTRRTLHNCFDTVLGISPAAYLREVRLNAVRRALQDPDLAHLSITDVAAQWGFWHMGHFGQEYKALFGEPPSQTRRNAIGRQLCVCQ
;
A
#
# COMPACT_ATOMS: atom_id res chain seq x y z
N MET A 1 18.00 4.91 3.63
CA MET A 1 16.73 5.61 3.89
C MET A 1 16.01 5.90 2.59
N GLN A 2 14.69 5.80 2.55
CA GLN A 2 13.84 6.22 1.44
C GLN A 2 12.69 7.06 1.99
N ILE A 3 12.32 8.13 1.29
CA ILE A 3 11.22 9.02 1.67
C ILE A 3 10.42 9.31 0.41
N PHE A 4 9.11 9.25 0.50
CA PHE A 4 8.24 9.49 -0.64
C PHE A 4 6.86 9.97 -0.21
N GLU A 5 6.18 10.65 -1.13
CA GLU A 5 4.74 10.83 -1.08
C GLU A 5 4.12 10.02 -2.20
N GLU A 6 3.09 9.26 -1.88
CA GLU A 6 2.28 8.53 -2.84
C GLU A 6 0.88 9.10 -2.87
N ARG A 7 0.34 9.31 -4.07
CA ARG A 7 -1.05 9.70 -4.29
C ARG A 7 -1.69 8.78 -5.32
N ALA A 8 -2.78 8.15 -4.94
CA ALA A 8 -3.53 7.28 -5.83
C ALA A 8 -4.68 8.05 -6.49
N SER A 9 -4.77 8.00 -7.81
CA SER A 9 -5.89 8.57 -8.58
C SER A 9 -7.15 7.70 -8.50
N CYS A 10 -7.00 6.43 -8.15
CA CYS A 10 -8.10 5.48 -7.90
C CYS A 10 -7.80 4.66 -6.65
N ALA A 11 -8.83 4.02 -6.08
CA ALA A 11 -8.64 3.15 -4.93
C ALA A 11 -7.66 2.01 -5.28
N THR A 12 -6.69 1.79 -4.42
CA THR A 12 -5.59 0.85 -4.67
C THR A 12 -5.40 -0.09 -3.49
N VAL A 13 -5.30 -1.37 -3.77
CA VAL A 13 -4.91 -2.39 -2.77
C VAL A 13 -3.47 -2.77 -3.04
N GLN A 14 -2.60 -2.43 -2.12
CA GLN A 14 -1.17 -2.66 -2.22
C GLN A 14 -0.76 -3.80 -1.29
N TYR A 15 0.21 -4.59 -1.75
CA TYR A 15 0.93 -5.55 -0.93
C TYR A 15 2.38 -5.09 -0.86
N CYS A 16 2.74 -4.56 0.29
CA CYS A 16 4.00 -3.89 0.50
C CYS A 16 4.97 -4.76 1.30
N LYS A 17 6.24 -4.68 0.94
CA LYS A 17 7.33 -5.30 1.68
C LYS A 17 8.52 -4.35 1.63
N PRO A 18 8.96 -3.79 2.76
CA PRO A 18 10.20 -3.00 2.81
C PRO A 18 11.41 -3.86 2.40
N TRP A 19 12.54 -3.23 2.09
CA TRP A 19 13.78 -3.97 1.83
C TRP A 19 14.22 -4.76 3.08
N HIS A 20 15.12 -5.71 2.91
CA HIS A 20 15.66 -6.52 4.01
C HIS A 20 16.33 -5.64 5.08
N GLY A 21 15.92 -5.79 6.34
CA GLY A 21 16.35 -4.92 7.45
C GLY A 21 15.70 -3.54 7.47
N GLY A 22 14.76 -3.24 6.54
CA GLY A 22 14.04 -1.98 6.51
C GLY A 22 12.80 -1.97 7.42
N ILE A 23 12.48 -0.80 7.95
CA ILE A 23 11.21 -0.50 8.61
C ILE A 23 10.50 0.59 7.84
N TRP A 24 9.25 0.34 7.48
CA TRP A 24 8.39 1.32 6.83
C TRP A 24 7.48 2.01 7.84
N ILE A 25 7.39 3.31 7.74
CA ILE A 25 6.53 4.16 8.55
C ILE A 25 5.69 4.99 7.60
N GLY A 26 4.38 4.87 7.71
CA GLY A 26 3.42 5.58 6.86
C GLY A 26 2.47 6.45 7.66
N LEU A 27 2.13 7.59 7.09
CA LEU A 27 1.13 8.48 7.64
C LEU A 27 0.36 9.19 6.50
N PRO A 28 -0.94 9.49 6.70
CA PRO A 28 -1.68 10.25 5.71
C PRO A 28 -1.06 11.62 5.44
N SER A 29 -0.92 11.99 4.17
CA SER A 29 -0.47 13.32 3.73
C SER A 29 -1.63 14.28 3.47
N THR A 30 -2.85 13.74 3.31
CA THR A 30 -4.09 14.48 3.09
C THR A 30 -4.86 14.69 4.40
N ALA A 31 -5.74 15.70 4.42
CA ALA A 31 -6.58 16.00 5.59
C ALA A 31 -7.67 14.93 5.82
N SER A 32 -8.29 14.45 4.75
CA SER A 32 -9.21 13.30 4.79
C SER A 32 -8.51 12.04 4.30
N TYR A 33 -8.74 10.95 5.01
CA TYR A 33 -8.22 9.63 4.69
C TYR A 33 -9.24 8.53 5.05
N ASP A 34 -10.52 8.89 4.95
CA ASP A 34 -11.62 7.96 5.16
C ASP A 34 -11.48 6.75 4.24
N GLY A 35 -11.69 5.56 4.80
CA GLY A 35 -11.53 4.30 4.07
C GLY A 35 -10.10 3.80 3.93
N LEU A 36 -9.08 4.56 4.36
CA LEU A 36 -7.71 4.05 4.45
C LEU A 36 -7.64 2.88 5.44
N ARG A 37 -7.08 1.76 4.99
CA ARG A 37 -6.90 0.58 5.85
C ARG A 37 -5.47 0.09 5.79
N PHE A 38 -4.92 -0.19 6.95
CA PHE A 38 -3.62 -0.83 7.13
C PHE A 38 -3.81 -2.19 7.77
N MET A 39 -3.37 -3.24 7.10
CA MET A 39 -3.53 -4.62 7.59
C MET A 39 -4.99 -4.98 7.91
N GLY A 40 -5.95 -4.41 7.16
CA GLY A 40 -7.38 -4.57 7.36
C GLY A 40 -8.00 -3.72 8.46
N HIS A 41 -7.20 -3.03 9.28
CA HIS A 41 -7.70 -2.10 10.29
C HIS A 41 -7.92 -0.72 9.68
N SER A 42 -9.02 -0.06 10.04
CA SER A 42 -9.23 1.34 9.66
C SER A 42 -8.18 2.23 10.32
N VAL A 43 -7.58 3.11 9.53
CA VAL A 43 -6.66 4.13 10.04
C VAL A 43 -7.50 5.29 10.57
N ALA A 44 -7.43 5.48 11.89
CA ALA A 44 -8.11 6.57 12.59
C ALA A 44 -7.21 7.82 12.66
N ASP A 45 -7.78 8.93 13.13
CA ASP A 45 -7.04 10.16 13.39
C ASP A 45 -5.83 9.92 14.31
N ALA A 46 -4.76 10.67 14.03
CA ALA A 46 -3.54 10.64 14.83
C ALA A 46 -2.88 9.25 14.93
N VAL A 47 -2.89 8.49 13.83
CA VAL A 47 -2.25 7.17 13.76
C VAL A 47 -1.07 7.20 12.81
N VAL A 48 -0.01 6.48 13.17
CA VAL A 48 1.08 6.10 12.27
C VAL A 48 1.02 4.60 12.00
N MET A 49 1.22 4.23 10.75
CA MET A 49 1.32 2.85 10.30
C MET A 49 2.80 2.44 10.31
N TRP A 50 3.07 1.21 10.67
CA TRP A 50 4.42 0.72 10.83
C TRP A 50 4.54 -0.75 10.42
N ALA A 51 5.56 -1.08 9.62
CA ALA A 51 5.84 -2.45 9.20
C ALA A 51 7.33 -2.66 8.94
N SER A 52 7.82 -3.88 9.19
CA SER A 52 9.17 -4.31 8.83
C SER A 52 9.14 -5.34 7.68
N ASN A 53 10.30 -5.68 7.14
CA ASN A 53 10.41 -6.68 6.08
C ASN A 53 10.08 -8.10 6.50
N GLU A 54 10.07 -8.38 7.81
CA GLU A 54 9.68 -9.70 8.35
C GLU A 54 8.21 -10.00 8.12
N GLN A 55 7.37 -8.96 8.13
CA GLN A 55 5.93 -9.09 7.92
C GLN A 55 5.46 -8.15 6.81
N PRO A 56 5.32 -8.67 5.58
CA PRO A 56 4.66 -7.92 4.52
C PRO A 56 3.27 -7.47 4.95
N PHE A 57 2.86 -6.28 4.51
CA PHE A 57 1.61 -5.68 4.94
C PHE A 57 0.70 -5.32 3.77
N ASP A 58 -0.60 -5.33 4.04
CA ASP A 58 -1.62 -4.88 3.11
C ASP A 58 -2.02 -3.44 3.40
N LEU A 59 -2.14 -2.64 2.35
CA LEU A 59 -2.57 -1.26 2.42
C LEU A 59 -3.69 -1.04 1.41
N LEU A 60 -4.86 -0.60 1.88
CA LEU A 60 -5.94 -0.11 1.03
C LEU A 60 -5.90 1.42 1.07
N VAL A 61 -5.57 2.02 -0.05
CA VAL A 61 -5.53 3.49 -0.22
C VAL A 61 -6.73 3.90 -1.06
N PRO A 62 -7.69 4.65 -0.53
CA PRO A 62 -8.80 5.21 -1.30
C PRO A 62 -8.32 6.20 -2.35
N ALA A 63 -9.16 6.47 -3.36
CA ALA A 63 -8.89 7.51 -4.34
C ALA A 63 -8.69 8.88 -3.65
N ALA A 64 -7.77 9.67 -4.17
CA ALA A 64 -7.41 11.00 -3.68
C ALA A 64 -6.79 11.05 -2.26
N VAL A 65 -6.57 9.91 -1.61
CA VAL A 65 -5.80 9.85 -0.36
C VAL A 65 -4.32 9.82 -0.68
N GLY A 66 -3.57 10.73 -0.05
CA GLY A 66 -2.12 10.74 -0.11
C GLY A 66 -1.49 10.13 1.13
N LEU A 67 -0.32 9.52 0.95
CA LEU A 67 0.47 8.91 2.01
C LEU A 67 1.91 9.38 1.94
N TYR A 68 2.44 9.79 3.07
CA TYR A 68 3.89 9.86 3.27
C TYR A 68 4.42 8.50 3.70
N GLY A 69 5.47 8.04 3.05
CA GLY A 69 6.23 6.85 3.43
C GLY A 69 7.67 7.20 3.76
N VAL A 70 8.14 6.69 4.89
CA VAL A 70 9.54 6.76 5.31
C VAL A 70 10.01 5.34 5.55
N VAL A 71 11.07 4.92 4.85
CA VAL A 71 11.71 3.62 5.09
C VAL A 71 13.12 3.85 5.61
N LEU A 72 13.40 3.30 6.77
CA LEU A 72 14.66 3.41 7.50
C LEU A 72 15.30 2.04 7.68
N ASP A 73 16.61 2.01 7.84
CA ASP A 73 17.30 0.81 8.30
C ASP A 73 16.97 0.57 9.79
N LEU A 74 16.59 -0.65 10.11
CA LEU A 74 16.21 -1.04 11.48
C LEU A 74 17.40 -0.93 12.44
N ARG A 75 18.62 -1.21 11.98
CA ARG A 75 19.83 -1.11 12.79
C ARG A 75 20.16 0.33 13.13
N ASP A 76 20.04 1.24 12.13
CA ASP A 76 20.23 2.68 12.35
C ASP A 76 19.24 3.20 13.39
N LEU A 77 17.99 2.79 13.30
CA LEU A 77 16.95 3.16 14.26
C LEU A 77 17.25 2.63 15.66
N GLN A 78 17.63 1.35 15.79
CA GLN A 78 18.01 0.73 17.07
C GLN A 78 19.22 1.41 17.69
N GLN A 79 20.24 1.70 16.89
CA GLN A 79 21.45 2.41 17.34
C GLN A 79 21.12 3.81 17.83
N HIS A 80 20.26 4.55 17.10
CA HIS A 80 19.85 5.89 17.51
C HIS A 80 19.01 5.87 18.80
N LEU A 81 18.14 4.88 18.98
CA LEU A 81 17.37 4.67 20.20
C LEU A 81 18.27 4.36 21.40
N SER A 82 19.33 3.54 21.22
CA SER A 82 20.25 3.15 22.31
C SER A 82 21.09 4.32 22.84
N TRP A 83 21.32 5.37 22.06
CA TRP A 83 22.07 6.55 22.47
C TRP A 83 21.23 7.58 23.22
N ARG A 84 19.92 7.43 23.28
CA ARG A 84 19.05 8.36 24.01
C ARG A 84 19.02 7.99 25.49
N GLU A 85 19.42 8.92 26.35
CA GLU A 85 19.33 8.76 27.80
C GLU A 85 17.90 8.47 28.25
N GLY A 86 17.71 7.45 29.10
CA GLY A 86 16.44 7.09 29.70
C GLY A 86 15.61 6.04 28.97
N VAL A 87 16.10 5.46 27.87
CA VAL A 87 15.48 4.26 27.28
C VAL A 87 16.13 3.04 27.94
N PRO A 88 15.42 2.24 28.78
CA PRO A 88 15.98 1.04 29.37
C PRO A 88 16.42 0.08 28.27
N SER A 89 17.62 -0.52 28.41
CA SER A 89 18.15 -1.50 27.43
C SER A 89 17.29 -2.75 27.28
N ASP A 90 16.44 -3.05 28.27
CA ASP A 90 15.46 -4.15 28.27
C ASP A 90 14.06 -3.69 27.88
N SER A 91 13.91 -2.44 27.44
CA SER A 91 12.61 -1.91 27.12
C SER A 91 12.10 -2.41 25.78
N VAL A 92 10.79 -2.40 25.64
CA VAL A 92 9.82 -2.74 24.60
C VAL A 92 10.28 -2.64 23.12
N TRP A 93 11.47 -2.13 22.86
CA TRP A 93 12.13 -2.03 21.56
C TRP A 93 13.01 -3.24 21.23
N THR A 94 12.62 -4.42 21.72
CA THR A 94 13.21 -5.66 21.21
C THR A 94 13.04 -5.72 19.69
N ALA A 95 13.94 -6.42 19.03
CA ALA A 95 13.81 -6.64 17.58
C ALA A 95 12.39 -7.13 17.21
N ASP A 96 11.78 -8.00 18.06
CA ASP A 96 10.42 -8.51 17.87
C ASP A 96 9.34 -7.41 17.96
N ALA A 97 9.49 -6.43 18.84
CA ALA A 97 8.55 -5.31 18.96
C ALA A 97 8.60 -4.39 17.74
N LEU A 98 9.79 -4.21 17.15
CA LEU A 98 9.99 -3.42 15.95
C LEU A 98 9.63 -4.15 14.65
N THR A 99 9.55 -5.48 14.67
CA THR A 99 9.29 -6.27 13.46
C THR A 99 7.80 -6.47 13.16
N ALA A 100 6.90 -6.33 14.12
CA ALA A 100 5.48 -6.50 13.90
C ALA A 100 4.85 -5.29 13.22
N ALA A 101 4.04 -5.52 12.18
CA ALA A 101 3.25 -4.45 11.54
C ALA A 101 2.13 -3.97 12.48
N ARG A 102 2.03 -2.66 12.71
CA ARG A 102 1.14 -2.07 13.74
C ARG A 102 0.60 -0.70 13.36
N LEU A 103 -0.51 -0.35 14.01
CA LEU A 103 -1.02 1.01 14.09
C LEU A 103 -0.65 1.60 15.45
N HIS A 104 -0.08 2.79 15.46
CA HIS A 104 0.27 3.52 16.67
C HIS A 104 -0.52 4.81 16.75
N SER A 105 -1.22 5.03 17.86
CA SER A 105 -1.89 6.31 18.11
C SER A 105 -0.86 7.38 18.46
N LEU A 106 -0.90 8.47 17.70
CA LEU A 106 -0.11 9.67 17.97
C LEU A 106 -1.02 10.80 18.38
N GLY A 107 -0.50 11.73 19.18
CA GLY A 107 -1.16 13.01 19.34
C GLY A 107 -1.15 13.80 18.02
N THR A 108 -2.19 14.62 17.81
CA THR A 108 -2.33 15.42 16.58
C THR A 108 -1.09 16.26 16.31
N ALA A 109 -0.50 16.86 17.34
CA ALA A 109 0.73 17.67 17.22
C ALA A 109 1.94 16.84 16.74
N GLN A 110 2.10 15.60 17.25
CA GLN A 110 3.19 14.72 16.83
C GLN A 110 3.03 14.29 15.37
N ARG A 111 1.81 13.91 14.95
CA ARG A 111 1.51 13.59 13.56
C ARG A 111 1.78 14.76 12.63
N GLN A 112 1.35 15.97 12.99
CA GLN A 112 1.59 17.18 12.21
C GLN A 112 3.09 17.51 12.09
N ARG A 113 3.85 17.33 13.18
CA ARG A 113 5.33 17.52 13.17
C ARG A 113 5.98 16.56 12.17
N MET A 114 5.64 15.28 12.21
CA MET A 114 6.19 14.28 11.28
C MET A 114 5.80 14.58 9.83
N ALA A 115 4.52 14.83 9.57
CA ALA A 115 4.03 15.19 8.24
C ALA A 115 4.67 16.48 7.71
N GLY A 116 4.86 17.47 8.59
CA GLY A 116 5.56 18.72 8.27
C GLY A 116 7.01 18.49 7.87
N LEU A 117 7.74 17.70 8.65
CA LEU A 117 9.14 17.36 8.35
C LEU A 117 9.27 16.62 7.02
N VAL A 118 8.45 15.57 6.78
CA VAL A 118 8.52 14.81 5.53
C VAL A 118 8.21 15.70 4.32
N ARG A 119 7.19 16.54 4.44
CA ARG A 119 6.82 17.51 3.38
C ARG A 119 7.95 18.50 3.09
N GLU A 120 8.57 19.03 4.13
CA GLU A 120 9.70 19.98 4.00
C GLU A 120 10.90 19.32 3.33
N VAL A 121 11.25 18.11 3.75
CA VAL A 121 12.33 17.32 3.14
C VAL A 121 12.07 17.07 1.67
N LEU A 122 10.87 16.58 1.30
CA LEU A 122 10.52 16.32 -0.09
C LEU A 122 10.58 17.59 -0.95
N ARG A 123 10.01 18.69 -0.46
CA ARG A 123 10.06 19.98 -1.15
C ARG A 123 11.51 20.47 -1.36
N ASN A 124 12.35 20.42 -0.31
CA ASN A 124 13.75 20.83 -0.43
C ASN A 124 14.53 19.98 -1.43
N LEU A 125 14.21 18.67 -1.54
CA LEU A 125 14.85 17.78 -2.50
C LEU A 125 14.37 18.03 -3.94
N GLU A 126 13.11 18.41 -4.14
CA GLU A 126 12.58 18.83 -5.45
C GLU A 126 13.23 20.14 -5.91
N GLU A 127 13.35 21.12 -5.00
CA GLU A 127 13.97 22.42 -5.29
C GLU A 127 15.49 22.34 -5.46
N ASN A 128 16.15 21.45 -4.71
CA ASN A 128 17.60 21.33 -4.64
C ASN A 128 18.10 19.89 -4.67
N PRO A 129 17.97 19.16 -5.77
CA PRO A 129 18.29 17.73 -5.84
C PRO A 129 19.76 17.41 -5.57
N HIS A 130 20.66 18.38 -5.74
CA HIS A 130 22.10 18.22 -5.52
C HIS A 130 22.52 18.19 -4.04
N VAL A 131 21.64 18.61 -3.11
CA VAL A 131 21.96 18.66 -1.68
C VAL A 131 22.37 17.31 -1.13
N LEU A 132 21.77 16.21 -1.62
CA LEU A 132 22.09 14.85 -1.20
C LEU A 132 23.44 14.33 -1.71
N GLN A 133 24.09 15.00 -2.65
CA GLN A 133 25.45 14.65 -3.10
C GLN A 133 26.48 15.01 -2.03
N HIS A 134 26.15 15.91 -1.10
CA HIS A 134 26.98 16.25 0.03
C HIS A 134 26.69 15.35 1.23
N SER A 135 27.69 14.57 1.63
CA SER A 135 27.52 13.59 2.72
C SER A 135 27.07 14.25 4.03
N ALA A 136 27.55 15.46 4.35
CA ALA A 136 27.14 16.21 5.53
C ALA A 136 25.63 16.53 5.51
N SER A 137 25.09 16.95 4.37
CA SER A 137 23.65 17.27 4.22
C SER A 137 22.80 15.99 4.32
N TYR A 138 23.25 14.91 3.69
CA TYR A 138 22.60 13.60 3.79
C TYR A 138 22.54 13.14 5.25
N HIS A 139 23.66 13.18 5.98
CA HIS A 139 23.69 12.76 7.38
C HIS A 139 22.83 13.65 8.28
N ALA A 140 22.86 14.98 8.09
CA ALA A 140 22.03 15.89 8.85
C ALA A 140 20.54 15.60 8.67
N MET A 141 20.10 15.43 7.43
CA MET A 141 18.71 15.04 7.10
C MET A 141 18.35 13.67 7.70
N HIS A 142 19.23 12.68 7.55
CA HIS A 142 19.03 11.33 8.08
C HIS A 142 18.85 11.35 9.61
N HIS A 143 19.73 12.06 10.33
CA HIS A 143 19.63 12.22 11.77
C HIS A 143 18.37 12.99 12.22
N ALA A 144 17.96 14.02 11.48
CA ALA A 144 16.74 14.76 11.78
C ALA A 144 15.50 13.87 11.71
N ILE A 145 15.41 13.04 10.66
CA ILE A 145 14.31 12.10 10.47
C ILE A 145 14.32 11.00 11.53
N LEU A 146 15.48 10.39 11.80
CA LEU A 146 15.63 9.40 12.88
C LEU A 146 15.22 9.99 14.23
N GLY A 147 15.63 11.22 14.53
CA GLY A 147 15.25 11.91 15.76
C GLY A 147 13.74 12.03 15.93
N VAL A 148 13.03 12.51 14.89
CA VAL A 148 11.57 12.64 14.93
C VAL A 148 10.88 11.27 15.01
N VAL A 149 11.34 10.28 14.27
CA VAL A 149 10.84 8.92 14.37
C VAL A 149 11.00 8.36 15.78
N CYS A 150 12.16 8.53 16.39
CA CYS A 150 12.40 8.11 17.78
C CYS A 150 11.46 8.83 18.77
N ASP A 151 11.26 10.14 18.60
CA ASP A 151 10.30 10.90 19.42
C ASP A 151 8.87 10.39 19.32
N LEU A 152 8.48 9.86 18.17
CA LEU A 152 7.18 9.23 17.98
C LEU A 152 7.07 7.88 18.66
N LEU A 153 8.16 7.12 18.68
CA LEU A 153 8.19 5.74 19.13
C LEU A 153 8.34 5.60 20.65
N ILE A 154 9.18 6.42 21.28
CA ILE A 154 9.47 6.34 22.72
C ILE A 154 8.21 6.39 23.60
N PRO A 155 7.24 7.29 23.39
CA PRO A 155 6.03 7.31 24.21
C PRO A 155 5.16 6.09 24.08
N GLN A 156 5.29 5.35 22.96
CA GLN A 156 4.49 4.14 22.69
C GLN A 156 5.08 2.88 23.34
N ALA A 157 6.37 2.91 23.68
CA ALA A 157 7.04 1.82 24.38
C ALA A 157 6.38 1.48 25.72
N ALA A 158 5.78 2.47 26.37
CA ALA A 158 5.06 2.31 27.64
C ALA A 158 3.63 1.72 27.47
N ARG A 159 3.10 1.65 26.26
CA ARG A 159 1.78 1.10 25.98
C ARG A 159 1.93 -0.26 25.30
N HIS A 160 1.48 -1.31 25.93
CA HIS A 160 1.43 -2.64 25.30
C HIS A 160 0.61 -2.53 24.01
N PRO A 161 1.18 -2.92 22.86
CA PRO A 161 0.41 -2.91 21.62
C PRO A 161 -0.73 -3.91 21.78
N ALA A 162 -1.91 -3.51 21.31
CA ALA A 162 -3.02 -4.44 21.14
C ALA A 162 -2.55 -5.55 20.20
N ALA A 163 -2.36 -6.75 20.75
CA ALA A 163 -2.00 -7.91 19.93
C ALA A 163 -3.12 -8.11 18.89
N ASP A 164 -2.74 -8.25 17.63
CA ASP A 164 -3.67 -8.57 16.55
C ASP A 164 -4.43 -9.84 16.94
N GLU A 165 -5.76 -9.74 17.07
CA GLU A 165 -6.57 -10.86 17.52
C GLU A 165 -6.34 -12.08 16.62
N PRO A 166 -6.25 -13.32 17.16
CA PRO A 166 -6.05 -14.53 16.36
C PRO A 166 -7.08 -14.68 15.23
N SER A 167 -8.31 -14.22 15.47
CA SER A 167 -9.40 -14.20 14.49
C SER A 167 -9.09 -13.26 13.32
N HIS A 168 -8.53 -12.08 13.58
CA HIS A 168 -8.17 -11.10 12.56
C HIS A 168 -6.97 -11.58 11.72
N ARG A 169 -5.94 -12.16 12.36
CA ARG A 169 -4.81 -12.78 11.66
C ARG A 169 -5.25 -13.88 10.71
N ARG A 170 -6.20 -14.74 11.11
CA ARG A 170 -6.77 -15.78 10.25
C ARG A 170 -7.51 -15.21 9.05
N ARG A 171 -8.33 -14.17 9.25
CA ARG A 171 -9.04 -13.49 8.15
C ARG A 171 -8.07 -12.90 7.13
N ARG A 172 -7.03 -12.22 7.61
CA ARG A 172 -5.99 -11.67 6.73
C ARG A 172 -5.22 -12.75 5.98
N ALA A 173 -4.86 -13.84 6.63
CA ALA A 173 -4.21 -14.98 5.99
C ALA A 173 -5.07 -15.56 4.86
N LEU A 174 -6.38 -15.68 5.08
CA LEU A 174 -7.32 -16.14 4.06
C LEU A 174 -7.40 -15.17 2.88
N VAL A 175 -7.56 -13.87 3.14
CA VAL A 175 -7.61 -12.84 2.09
C VAL A 175 -6.30 -12.80 1.30
N ARG A 176 -5.15 -12.87 1.97
CA ARG A 176 -3.83 -12.94 1.32
C ARG A 176 -3.72 -14.17 0.41
N ARG A 177 -4.15 -15.34 0.89
CA ARG A 177 -4.15 -16.57 0.08
C ARG A 177 -5.09 -16.45 -1.12
N ALA A 178 -6.29 -15.87 -0.94
CA ALA A 178 -7.22 -15.60 -2.03
C ALA A 178 -6.59 -14.71 -3.10
N ARG A 179 -6.01 -13.59 -2.69
CA ARG A 179 -5.33 -12.64 -3.59
C ARG A 179 -4.17 -13.30 -4.34
N GLN A 180 -3.36 -14.09 -3.65
CA GLN A 180 -2.26 -14.82 -4.27
C GLN A 180 -2.76 -15.73 -5.39
N LEU A 181 -3.77 -16.55 -5.13
CA LEU A 181 -4.37 -17.45 -6.14
C LEU A 181 -4.91 -16.69 -7.34
N ILE A 182 -5.63 -15.58 -7.09
CA ILE A 182 -6.21 -14.75 -8.15
C ILE A 182 -5.11 -14.11 -9.02
N LEU A 183 -4.02 -13.64 -8.43
CA LEU A 183 -2.94 -12.96 -9.16
C LEU A 183 -2.03 -13.94 -9.90
N GLU A 184 -1.82 -15.15 -9.36
CA GLU A 184 -1.03 -16.20 -10.02
C GLU A 184 -1.76 -16.79 -11.24
N ARG A 185 -3.08 -16.94 -11.15
CA ARG A 185 -3.92 -17.56 -12.21
C ARG A 185 -5.26 -16.80 -12.37
N PRO A 186 -5.21 -15.56 -12.83
CA PRO A 186 -6.41 -14.73 -12.89
C PRO A 186 -7.50 -15.28 -13.82
N GLN A 187 -7.14 -16.12 -14.80
CA GLN A 187 -8.09 -16.76 -15.73
C GLN A 187 -8.85 -17.93 -15.09
N ASP A 188 -8.27 -18.59 -14.06
CA ASP A 188 -8.91 -19.72 -13.37
C ASP A 188 -10.04 -19.27 -12.43
N PHE A 189 -10.05 -17.99 -12.03
CA PHE A 189 -10.98 -17.44 -11.04
C PHE A 189 -11.92 -16.38 -11.64
N LEU A 190 -12.61 -16.73 -12.70
CA LEU A 190 -13.63 -15.85 -13.29
C LEU A 190 -14.89 -15.74 -12.42
N HIS A 191 -15.14 -16.75 -11.59
CA HIS A 191 -16.29 -16.81 -10.70
C HIS A 191 -15.90 -17.01 -9.23
N LEU A 192 -16.67 -16.37 -8.34
CA LEU A 192 -16.45 -16.47 -6.89
C LEU A 192 -16.52 -17.92 -6.36
N SER A 193 -17.34 -18.77 -6.98
CA SER A 193 -17.47 -20.18 -6.61
C SER A 193 -16.17 -20.97 -6.76
N GLN A 194 -15.39 -20.69 -7.80
CA GLN A 194 -14.10 -21.32 -8.06
C GLN A 194 -13.10 -20.96 -6.95
N LEU A 195 -13.09 -19.68 -6.54
CA LEU A 195 -12.23 -19.20 -5.45
C LEU A 195 -12.64 -19.82 -4.10
N CYS A 196 -13.93 -19.90 -3.81
CA CYS A 196 -14.44 -20.57 -2.61
C CYS A 196 -14.03 -22.04 -2.54
N ALA A 197 -14.14 -22.76 -3.67
CA ALA A 197 -13.73 -24.16 -3.78
C ALA A 197 -12.22 -24.33 -3.55
N ALA A 198 -11.39 -23.50 -4.18
CA ALA A 198 -9.93 -23.56 -4.06
C ALA A 198 -9.44 -23.23 -2.63
N LEU A 199 -10.18 -22.41 -1.90
CA LEU A 199 -9.86 -22.03 -0.51
C LEU A 199 -10.57 -22.91 0.54
N HIS A 200 -11.45 -23.82 0.12
CA HIS A 200 -12.28 -24.64 1.00
C HIS A 200 -13.11 -23.83 2.01
N VAL A 201 -13.69 -22.70 1.55
CA VAL A 201 -14.50 -21.83 2.40
C VAL A 201 -15.86 -21.53 1.77
N THR A 202 -16.82 -21.14 2.63
CA THR A 202 -18.13 -20.69 2.16
C THR A 202 -18.05 -19.28 1.57
N ARG A 203 -19.02 -18.93 0.70
CA ARG A 203 -19.18 -17.55 0.19
C ARG A 203 -19.29 -16.52 1.33
N ARG A 204 -20.04 -16.86 2.39
CA ARG A 204 -20.22 -16.00 3.55
C ARG A 204 -18.89 -15.73 4.27
N THR A 205 -18.10 -16.78 4.49
CA THR A 205 -16.78 -16.66 5.13
C THR A 205 -15.86 -15.77 4.31
N LEU A 206 -15.79 -16.02 3.00
CA LEU A 206 -14.94 -15.24 2.11
C LEU A 206 -15.36 -13.77 2.06
N HIS A 207 -16.69 -13.51 1.95
CA HIS A 207 -17.25 -12.15 1.96
C HIS A 207 -16.90 -11.42 3.24
N ASN A 208 -17.14 -12.02 4.40
CA ASN A 208 -16.83 -11.40 5.69
C ASN A 208 -15.34 -11.10 5.86
N CYS A 209 -14.47 -11.99 5.36
CA CYS A 209 -13.02 -11.76 5.42
C CYS A 209 -12.59 -10.59 4.52
N PHE A 210 -13.08 -10.53 3.28
CA PHE A 210 -12.77 -9.44 2.36
C PHE A 210 -13.32 -8.11 2.85
N ASP A 211 -14.56 -8.08 3.31
CA ASP A 211 -15.18 -6.87 3.87
C ASP A 211 -14.41 -6.36 5.09
N THR A 212 -14.06 -7.26 6.03
CA THR A 212 -13.29 -6.89 7.23
C THR A 212 -11.89 -6.38 6.88
N VAL A 213 -11.18 -7.06 5.96
CA VAL A 213 -9.75 -6.78 5.69
C VAL A 213 -9.58 -5.68 4.63
N LEU A 214 -10.37 -5.72 3.56
CA LEU A 214 -10.23 -4.82 2.41
C LEU A 214 -11.37 -3.79 2.29
N GLY A 215 -12.48 -3.98 3.01
CA GLY A 215 -13.64 -3.10 2.90
C GLY A 215 -14.39 -3.21 1.57
N ILE A 216 -14.09 -4.22 0.75
CA ILE A 216 -14.74 -4.48 -0.54
C ILE A 216 -15.18 -5.93 -0.62
N SER A 217 -16.17 -6.23 -1.45
CA SER A 217 -16.60 -7.61 -1.64
C SER A 217 -15.58 -8.40 -2.49
N PRO A 218 -15.48 -9.74 -2.30
CA PRO A 218 -14.64 -10.59 -3.15
C PRO A 218 -14.99 -10.49 -4.63
N ALA A 219 -16.27 -10.30 -4.96
CA ALA A 219 -16.73 -10.14 -6.34
C ALA A 219 -16.24 -8.81 -6.96
N ALA A 220 -16.27 -7.71 -6.19
CA ALA A 220 -15.72 -6.44 -6.62
C ALA A 220 -14.20 -6.57 -6.86
N TYR A 221 -13.47 -7.19 -5.94
CA TYR A 221 -12.04 -7.43 -6.07
C TYR A 221 -11.69 -8.24 -7.35
N LEU A 222 -12.40 -9.36 -7.59
CA LEU A 222 -12.22 -10.16 -8.81
C LEU A 222 -12.50 -9.35 -10.08
N ARG A 223 -13.53 -8.49 -10.05
CA ARG A 223 -13.86 -7.61 -11.17
C ARG A 223 -12.75 -6.62 -11.45
N GLU A 224 -12.21 -5.97 -10.43
CA GLU A 224 -11.10 -5.02 -10.57
C GLU A 224 -9.83 -5.69 -11.10
N VAL A 225 -9.50 -6.89 -10.64
CA VAL A 225 -8.36 -7.67 -11.18
C VAL A 225 -8.53 -7.93 -12.67
N ARG A 226 -9.74 -8.34 -13.11
CA ARG A 226 -10.04 -8.58 -14.53
C ARG A 226 -9.98 -7.30 -15.36
N LEU A 227 -10.51 -6.18 -14.85
CA LEU A 227 -10.40 -4.87 -15.52
C LEU A 227 -8.93 -4.45 -15.69
N ASN A 228 -8.12 -4.66 -14.66
CA ASN A 228 -6.67 -4.39 -14.74
C ASN A 228 -5.97 -5.30 -15.76
N ALA A 229 -6.38 -6.56 -15.87
CA ALA A 229 -5.86 -7.47 -16.88
C ALA A 229 -6.22 -7.03 -18.30
N VAL A 230 -7.48 -6.61 -18.52
CA VAL A 230 -7.91 -6.01 -19.79
C VAL A 230 -7.07 -4.77 -20.11
N ARG A 231 -6.85 -3.88 -19.13
CA ARG A 231 -6.03 -2.68 -19.34
C ARG A 231 -4.62 -3.02 -19.80
N ARG A 232 -3.98 -3.99 -19.16
CA ARG A 232 -2.64 -4.47 -19.58
C ARG A 232 -2.66 -5.04 -21.00
N ALA A 233 -3.64 -5.87 -21.32
CA ALA A 233 -3.79 -6.42 -22.67
C ALA A 233 -4.08 -5.35 -23.73
N LEU A 234 -4.80 -4.27 -23.40
CA LEU A 234 -5.02 -3.15 -24.29
C LEU A 234 -3.76 -2.31 -24.54
N GLN A 235 -2.81 -2.35 -23.63
CA GLN A 235 -1.52 -1.65 -23.72
C GLN A 235 -0.42 -2.52 -24.33
N ASP A 236 -0.67 -3.82 -24.51
CA ASP A 236 0.27 -4.77 -25.08
C ASP A 236 0.31 -4.66 -26.61
N PRO A 237 1.48 -4.35 -27.20
CA PRO A 237 1.65 -4.28 -28.65
C PRO A 237 1.33 -5.58 -29.37
N ASP A 238 1.66 -6.71 -28.79
CA ASP A 238 1.46 -8.02 -29.40
C ASP A 238 -0.03 -8.36 -29.52
N LEU A 239 -0.88 -7.75 -28.69
CA LEU A 239 -2.33 -7.90 -28.69
C LEU A 239 -3.07 -6.76 -29.43
N ALA A 240 -2.36 -5.86 -30.11
CA ALA A 240 -2.94 -4.74 -30.83
C ALA A 240 -3.90 -5.15 -31.95
N HIS A 241 -3.72 -6.36 -32.51
CA HIS A 241 -4.55 -6.94 -33.56
C HIS A 241 -5.93 -7.41 -33.05
N LEU A 242 -6.12 -7.64 -31.74
CA LEU A 242 -7.39 -8.04 -31.16
C LEU A 242 -8.32 -6.85 -30.98
N SER A 243 -9.61 -7.03 -31.19
CA SER A 243 -10.60 -5.99 -30.87
C SER A 243 -10.70 -5.78 -29.34
N ILE A 244 -11.17 -4.59 -28.93
CA ILE A 244 -11.45 -4.31 -27.50
C ILE A 244 -12.49 -5.30 -26.95
N THR A 245 -13.45 -5.67 -27.77
CA THR A 245 -14.50 -6.66 -27.44
C THR A 245 -13.88 -8.04 -27.18
N ASP A 246 -12.98 -8.49 -28.05
CA ASP A 246 -12.32 -9.80 -27.90
C ASP A 246 -11.47 -9.85 -26.64
N VAL A 247 -10.68 -8.79 -26.39
CA VAL A 247 -9.89 -8.69 -25.16
C VAL A 247 -10.77 -8.69 -23.93
N ALA A 248 -11.87 -7.93 -23.90
CA ALA A 248 -12.79 -7.92 -22.78
C ALA A 248 -13.48 -9.28 -22.58
N ALA A 249 -13.87 -9.96 -23.68
CA ALA A 249 -14.51 -11.27 -23.63
C ALA A 249 -13.57 -12.35 -23.04
N GLN A 250 -12.26 -12.33 -23.34
CA GLN A 250 -11.28 -13.24 -22.77
C GLN A 250 -11.21 -13.15 -21.24
N TRP A 251 -11.56 -11.98 -20.68
CA TRP A 251 -11.60 -11.75 -19.24
C TRP A 251 -13.01 -11.85 -18.65
N GLY A 252 -13.96 -12.45 -19.39
CA GLY A 252 -15.31 -12.74 -18.94
C GLY A 252 -16.26 -11.53 -18.90
N PHE A 253 -15.95 -10.47 -19.65
CA PHE A 253 -16.88 -9.35 -19.87
C PHE A 253 -17.68 -9.61 -21.14
N TRP A 254 -18.93 -9.99 -20.98
CA TRP A 254 -19.83 -10.29 -22.12
C TRP A 254 -20.78 -9.13 -22.46
N HIS A 255 -20.97 -8.18 -21.54
CA HIS A 255 -21.87 -7.04 -21.72
C HIS A 255 -21.06 -5.74 -21.88
N MET A 256 -20.80 -5.36 -23.14
CA MET A 256 -19.86 -4.25 -23.46
C MET A 256 -20.27 -2.91 -22.90
N GLY A 257 -21.56 -2.61 -22.79
CA GLY A 257 -22.05 -1.35 -22.20
C GLY A 257 -21.67 -1.23 -20.71
N HIS A 258 -21.87 -2.27 -19.93
CA HIS A 258 -21.46 -2.32 -18.52
C HIS A 258 -19.93 -2.30 -18.38
N PHE A 259 -19.24 -3.09 -19.19
CA PHE A 259 -17.78 -3.12 -19.21
C PHE A 259 -17.18 -1.72 -19.43
N GLY A 260 -17.67 -0.99 -20.43
CA GLY A 260 -17.18 0.36 -20.74
C GLY A 260 -17.39 1.36 -19.60
N GLN A 261 -18.55 1.28 -18.92
CA GLN A 261 -18.85 2.11 -17.75
C GLN A 261 -17.95 1.78 -16.56
N GLU A 262 -17.82 0.48 -16.23
CA GLU A 262 -16.98 0.01 -15.14
C GLU A 262 -15.49 0.33 -15.36
N TYR A 263 -15.01 0.14 -16.58
CA TYR A 263 -13.66 0.48 -16.98
C TYR A 263 -13.38 1.98 -16.81
N LYS A 264 -14.27 2.82 -17.32
CA LYS A 264 -14.16 4.27 -17.18
C LYS A 264 -14.24 4.73 -15.72
N ALA A 265 -15.12 4.11 -14.92
CA ALA A 265 -15.22 4.40 -13.49
C ALA A 265 -13.92 4.09 -12.74
N LEU A 266 -13.26 2.97 -13.08
CA LEU A 266 -12.02 2.55 -12.43
C LEU A 266 -10.79 3.34 -12.91
N PHE A 267 -10.67 3.60 -14.22
CA PHE A 267 -9.45 4.16 -14.81
C PHE A 267 -9.55 5.63 -15.24
N GLY A 268 -10.73 6.25 -15.13
CA GLY A 268 -10.95 7.64 -15.55
C GLY A 268 -11.04 7.84 -17.06
N GLU A 269 -10.73 6.81 -17.86
CA GLU A 269 -10.71 6.87 -19.34
C GLU A 269 -11.41 5.63 -19.94
N PRO A 270 -12.01 5.73 -21.14
CA PRO A 270 -12.59 4.59 -21.81
C PRO A 270 -11.51 3.64 -22.37
N PRO A 271 -11.81 2.33 -22.58
CA PRO A 271 -10.86 1.35 -23.11
C PRO A 271 -10.21 1.77 -24.43
N SER A 272 -10.97 2.45 -25.30
CA SER A 272 -10.48 2.96 -26.58
C SER A 272 -9.41 4.04 -26.43
N GLN A 273 -9.47 4.85 -25.37
CA GLN A 273 -8.45 5.86 -25.06
C GLN A 273 -7.17 5.20 -24.58
N THR A 274 -7.29 4.20 -23.68
CA THR A 274 -6.13 3.43 -23.22
C THR A 274 -5.36 2.83 -24.41
N ARG A 275 -6.07 2.21 -25.36
CA ARG A 275 -5.46 1.63 -26.56
C ARG A 275 -4.79 2.69 -27.45
N ARG A 276 -5.45 3.81 -27.71
CA ARG A 276 -4.86 4.92 -28.51
C ARG A 276 -3.59 5.45 -27.87
N ASN A 277 -3.59 5.65 -26.55
CA ASN A 277 -2.43 6.13 -25.80
C ASN A 277 -1.26 5.15 -25.86
N ALA A 278 -1.51 3.85 -25.88
CA ALA A 278 -0.48 2.82 -26.03
C ALA A 278 0.18 2.86 -27.41
N ILE A 279 -0.63 2.93 -28.48
CA ILE A 279 -0.14 3.04 -29.89
C ILE A 279 0.65 4.35 -30.08
N GLY A 280 0.16 5.47 -29.55
CA GLY A 280 0.83 6.77 -29.66
C GLY A 280 2.21 6.80 -28.99
N ARG A 281 2.39 6.11 -27.88
CA ARG A 281 3.70 5.99 -27.19
C ARG A 281 4.69 5.18 -28.01
N GLN A 282 4.28 4.16 -28.74
CA GLN A 282 5.15 3.36 -29.60
C GLN A 282 5.71 4.17 -30.77
N LEU A 283 4.92 5.04 -31.37
CA LEU A 283 5.35 5.89 -32.47
C LEU A 283 6.40 6.94 -32.04
N CYS A 284 6.39 7.37 -30.78
CA CYS A 284 7.38 8.31 -30.23
C CYS A 284 8.73 7.66 -29.85
N VAL A 285 8.79 6.35 -29.68
CA VAL A 285 10.05 5.64 -29.30
C VAL A 285 10.85 5.21 -30.55
N CYS A 286 10.23 5.23 -31.73
CA CYS A 286 10.86 4.86 -33.00
C CYS A 286 11.37 6.07 -33.83
N GLN A 287 11.39 7.27 -33.26
CA GLN A 287 12.05 8.47 -33.84
C GLN A 287 13.28 8.83 -33.00
#